data_9dada92a45ada613f3a4c4d0edd4f5b5
#
_entry.id   9dada92a45ada613f3a4c4d0edd4f5b5
#
_cell.length_a   1.000
_cell.length_b   1.000
_cell.length_c   1.000
_cell.angle_alpha   90.00
_cell.angle_beta   90.00
_cell.angle_gamma   90.00
#
_symmetry.space_group_name_H-M   'P 1'
#
loop_
_entity.id
_entity.type
_entity.pdbx_description
1 polymer ?
#
loop_
_entity_poly.entity_id
_entity_poly.type
_entity_poly.pdbx_seq_one_letter_code
_entity_poly.pdbx_strand_id
1 'polypeptide(L)'
;MKNLIVNIYKTLFFFDLSIVIAYYLPTIRAKNAAMQSLWREGIFLAVMIVFTFIFKRVAERNRLKIFNTSNKLRHYSIGLITGLVPSAFTVLVLMLIRKMKFSGINRPGHTLIWLAAIFLNVLATELLLRGYLFRLYRRYYGFAAVAVVITLLYISLNPGIFKHGIIYPANMLLNNFILCLLAEYS
;
A
#
# COMPACT_ATOMS: atom_id res chain seq x y z
N MET A 1 3.35 -1.10 28.83
CA MET A 1 3.06 0.28 28.43
C MET A 1 4.27 1.00 27.82
N LYS A 2 5.46 0.98 28.41
CA LYS A 2 6.65 1.70 27.89
C LYS A 2 7.00 1.34 26.43
N ASN A 3 6.95 0.06 26.06
CA ASN A 3 7.23 -0.42 24.70
C ASN A 3 6.15 -0.01 23.67
N LEU A 4 4.89 0.14 24.09
CA LEU A 4 3.81 0.63 23.25
C LEU A 4 4.05 2.07 22.82
N ILE A 5 4.30 2.93 23.78
CA ILE A 5 4.55 4.36 23.53
C ILE A 5 5.75 4.54 22.60
N VAL A 6 6.85 3.83 22.88
CA VAL A 6 8.05 3.87 22.03
C VAL A 6 7.76 3.40 20.59
N ASN A 7 6.96 2.35 20.42
CA ASN A 7 6.63 1.86 19.07
C ASN A 7 5.69 2.82 18.34
N ILE A 8 4.74 3.44 19.03
CA ILE A 8 3.88 4.49 18.45
C ILE A 8 4.73 5.68 17.98
N TYR A 9 5.64 6.18 18.83
CA TYR A 9 6.54 7.27 18.42
C TYR A 9 7.42 6.91 17.23
N LYS A 10 8.00 5.71 17.20
CA LYS A 10 8.77 5.25 16.05
C LYS A 10 7.92 5.23 14.78
N THR A 11 6.69 4.76 14.89
CA THR A 11 5.78 4.66 13.74
C THR A 11 5.38 6.03 13.21
N LEU A 12 4.96 6.92 14.10
CA LEU A 12 4.60 8.29 13.74
C LEU A 12 5.81 9.00 13.10
N PHE A 13 6.96 8.96 13.75
CA PHE A 13 8.18 9.57 13.22
C PHE A 13 8.57 9.01 11.85
N PHE A 14 8.53 7.69 11.69
CA PHE A 14 8.84 7.05 10.41
C PHE A 14 7.85 7.45 9.33
N PHE A 15 6.56 7.44 9.66
CA PHE A 15 5.47 7.72 8.75
C PHE A 15 5.48 9.20 8.32
N ASP A 16 5.54 10.11 9.28
CA ASP A 16 5.56 11.56 9.03
C ASP A 16 6.81 11.95 8.25
N LEU A 17 7.98 11.49 8.66
CA LEU A 17 9.24 11.75 7.96
C LEU A 17 9.21 11.24 6.52
N SER A 18 8.70 10.03 6.29
CA SER A 18 8.61 9.45 4.95
C SER A 18 7.66 10.23 4.05
N ILE A 19 6.50 10.66 4.58
CA ILE A 19 5.53 11.47 3.84
C ILE A 19 6.11 12.85 3.55
N VAL A 20 6.69 13.51 4.55
CA VAL A 20 7.29 14.86 4.38
C VAL A 20 8.38 14.81 3.30
N ILE A 21 9.29 13.87 3.36
CA ILE A 21 10.35 13.75 2.35
C ILE A 21 9.78 13.45 0.98
N ALA A 22 8.82 12.51 0.87
CA ALA A 22 8.20 12.18 -0.42
C ALA A 22 7.42 13.35 -1.01
N TYR A 23 6.80 14.19 -0.17
CA TYR A 23 6.05 15.38 -0.60
C TYR A 23 6.97 16.55 -1.01
N TYR A 24 8.06 16.78 -0.28
CA TYR A 24 8.98 17.90 -0.51
C TYR A 24 10.15 17.57 -1.43
N LEU A 25 10.35 16.28 -1.80
CA LEU A 25 11.34 15.96 -2.83
C LEU A 25 10.97 16.66 -4.15
N PRO A 26 11.94 17.34 -4.78
CA PRO A 26 11.67 18.05 -6.02
C PRO A 26 11.19 17.07 -7.08
N THR A 27 9.92 17.21 -7.46
CA THR A 27 9.38 16.48 -8.59
C THR A 27 9.98 17.06 -9.87
N ILE A 28 10.70 16.23 -10.61
CA ILE A 28 11.20 16.62 -11.93
C ILE A 28 9.98 16.97 -12.77
N ARG A 29 9.89 18.21 -13.23
CA ARG A 29 8.82 18.64 -14.14
C ARG A 29 9.00 17.91 -15.48
N ALA A 30 8.27 16.82 -15.66
CA ALA A 30 8.23 16.13 -16.91
C ALA A 30 7.21 16.79 -17.86
N LYS A 31 7.48 16.78 -19.15
CA LYS A 31 6.58 17.34 -20.18
C LYS A 31 5.21 16.65 -20.22
N ASN A 32 5.10 15.48 -19.58
CA ASN A 32 3.93 14.63 -19.63
C ASN A 32 3.48 14.26 -18.21
N ALA A 33 2.18 14.40 -17.91
CA ALA A 33 1.58 14.07 -16.62
C ALA A 33 1.82 12.61 -16.18
N ALA A 34 1.82 11.67 -17.12
CA ALA A 34 2.10 10.27 -16.85
C ALA A 34 3.54 10.05 -16.36
N MET A 35 4.50 10.69 -17.03
CA MET A 35 5.91 10.62 -16.65
C MET A 35 6.16 11.31 -15.31
N GLN A 36 5.49 12.43 -15.05
CA GLN A 36 5.57 13.12 -13.77
C GLN A 36 5.04 12.23 -12.62
N SER A 37 3.93 11.52 -12.85
CA SER A 37 3.41 10.56 -11.87
C SER A 37 4.38 9.42 -11.64
N LEU A 38 4.97 8.85 -12.70
CA LEU A 38 5.97 7.77 -12.59
C LEU A 38 7.18 8.21 -11.76
N TRP A 39 7.72 9.40 -12.00
CA TRP A 39 8.84 9.95 -11.23
C TRP A 39 8.47 10.14 -9.76
N ARG A 40 7.31 10.73 -9.49
CA ARG A 40 6.84 10.94 -8.11
C ARG A 40 6.73 9.62 -7.35
N GLU A 41 6.08 8.62 -7.93
CA GLU A 41 5.90 7.33 -7.28
C GLU A 41 7.21 6.53 -7.19
N GLY A 42 8.12 6.70 -8.16
CA GLY A 42 9.47 6.12 -8.11
C GLY A 42 10.31 6.70 -6.96
N ILE A 43 10.29 8.01 -6.80
CA ILE A 43 10.96 8.68 -5.67
C ILE A 43 10.34 8.25 -4.35
N PHE A 44 9.01 8.19 -4.26
CA PHE A 44 8.30 7.74 -3.08
C PHE A 44 8.72 6.31 -2.68
N LEU A 45 8.76 5.38 -3.63
CA LEU A 45 9.23 4.01 -3.39
C LEU A 45 10.69 3.98 -2.92
N ALA A 46 11.58 4.73 -3.58
CA ALA A 46 12.98 4.80 -3.21
C ALA A 46 13.17 5.29 -1.77
N VAL A 47 12.47 6.35 -1.39
CA VAL A 47 12.45 6.88 -0.02
C VAL A 47 11.98 5.82 0.96
N MET A 48 10.86 5.15 0.68
CA MET A 48 10.31 4.10 1.54
C MET A 48 11.28 2.93 1.73
N ILE A 49 11.98 2.51 0.67
CA ILE A 49 13.00 1.46 0.75
C ILE A 49 14.16 1.91 1.66
N VAL A 50 14.70 3.09 1.43
CA VAL A 50 15.84 3.62 2.19
C VAL A 50 15.48 3.72 3.68
N PHE A 51 14.36 4.35 4.01
CA PHE A 51 13.92 4.49 5.40
C PHE A 51 13.60 3.15 6.06
N THR A 52 12.95 2.23 5.35
CA THR A 52 12.71 0.88 5.87
C THR A 52 14.03 0.17 6.21
N PHE A 53 15.04 0.30 5.37
CA PHE A 53 16.37 -0.26 5.64
C PHE A 53 17.07 0.40 6.82
N ILE A 54 17.04 1.72 6.91
CA ILE A 54 17.64 2.49 8.02
C ILE A 54 16.98 2.06 9.34
N PHE A 55 15.64 2.09 9.41
CA PHE A 55 14.92 1.73 10.62
C PHE A 55 15.10 0.25 11.01
N LYS A 56 15.10 -0.65 10.02
CA LYS A 56 15.41 -2.05 10.29
C LYS A 56 16.79 -2.23 10.93
N ARG A 57 17.78 -1.50 10.43
CA ARG A 57 19.17 -1.62 10.92
C ARG A 57 19.38 -0.91 12.26
N VAL A 58 18.90 0.32 12.38
CA VAL A 58 19.16 1.19 13.53
C VAL A 58 18.17 0.91 14.67
N ALA A 59 16.87 0.98 14.41
CA ALA A 59 15.86 0.87 15.44
C ALA A 59 15.58 -0.59 15.86
N GLU A 60 15.53 -1.50 14.88
CA GLU A 60 15.17 -2.91 15.12
C GLU A 60 16.37 -3.85 15.18
N ARG A 61 17.59 -3.35 15.05
CA ARG A 61 18.85 -4.14 15.10
C ARG A 61 18.78 -5.43 14.27
N ASN A 62 18.22 -5.34 13.04
CA ASN A 62 18.01 -6.47 12.10
C ASN A 62 17.11 -7.62 12.61
N ARG A 63 16.35 -7.44 13.69
CA ARG A 63 15.46 -8.47 14.23
C ARG A 63 14.17 -8.68 13.41
N LEU A 64 13.82 -7.74 12.52
CA LEU A 64 12.66 -7.86 11.64
C LEU A 64 13.02 -8.60 10.35
N LYS A 65 12.36 -9.72 10.10
CA LYS A 65 12.41 -10.41 8.81
C LYS A 65 11.32 -9.81 7.92
N ILE A 66 11.67 -8.86 7.06
CA ILE A 66 10.72 -8.18 6.17
C ILE A 66 10.32 -9.08 4.99
N PHE A 67 11.28 -9.86 4.48
CA PHE A 67 11.08 -10.81 3.40
C PHE A 67 11.53 -12.19 3.87
N ASN A 68 10.60 -13.03 4.25
CA ASN A 68 10.89 -14.42 4.65
C ASN A 68 9.88 -15.34 3.98
N THR A 69 10.05 -15.56 2.68
CA THR A 69 9.19 -16.48 1.93
C THR A 69 10.03 -17.54 1.25
N SER A 70 9.79 -18.79 1.62
CA SER A 70 10.40 -19.94 0.98
C SER A 70 9.84 -20.19 -0.44
N ASN A 71 8.56 -19.83 -0.70
CA ASN A 71 7.85 -20.07 -1.96
C ASN A 71 7.33 -18.78 -2.60
N LYS A 72 8.25 -17.90 -3.02
CA LYS A 72 7.92 -16.58 -3.59
C LYS A 72 6.93 -16.63 -4.77
N LEU A 73 7.11 -17.59 -5.67
CA LEU A 73 6.26 -17.73 -6.86
C LEU A 73 4.82 -18.07 -6.48
N ARG A 74 4.61 -18.99 -5.55
CA ARG A 74 3.28 -19.36 -5.06
C ARG A 74 2.56 -18.18 -4.40
N HIS A 75 3.25 -17.45 -3.54
CA HIS A 75 2.67 -16.27 -2.88
C HIS A 75 2.33 -15.16 -3.87
N TYR A 76 3.19 -14.95 -4.87
CA TYR A 76 2.92 -14.01 -5.96
C TYR A 76 1.67 -14.41 -6.75
N SER A 77 1.55 -15.67 -7.14
CA SER A 77 0.38 -16.18 -7.89
C SER A 77 -0.91 -16.07 -7.07
N ILE A 78 -0.87 -16.41 -5.78
CA ILE A 78 -2.02 -16.26 -4.89
C ILE A 78 -2.44 -14.78 -4.80
N GLY A 79 -1.49 -13.87 -4.59
CA GLY A 79 -1.75 -12.43 -4.53
C GLY A 79 -2.37 -11.89 -5.82
N LEU A 80 -1.87 -12.33 -6.97
CA LEU A 80 -2.39 -11.94 -8.28
C LEU A 80 -3.83 -12.43 -8.49
N ILE A 81 -4.12 -13.69 -8.17
CA ILE A 81 -5.46 -14.26 -8.27
C ILE A 81 -6.42 -13.56 -7.30
N THR A 82 -6.00 -13.37 -6.05
CA THR A 82 -6.81 -12.71 -5.02
C THR A 82 -7.11 -11.25 -5.37
N GLY A 83 -6.27 -10.59 -6.14
CA GLY A 83 -6.51 -9.22 -6.61
C GLY A 83 -7.39 -9.17 -7.87
N LEU A 84 -7.12 -10.04 -8.85
CA LEU A 84 -7.82 -10.02 -10.15
C LEU A 84 -9.25 -10.56 -10.06
N VAL A 85 -9.47 -11.67 -9.33
CA VAL A 85 -10.78 -12.33 -9.28
C VAL A 85 -11.86 -11.42 -8.69
N PRO A 86 -11.71 -10.78 -7.52
CA PRO A 86 -12.71 -9.86 -7.00
C PRO A 86 -12.94 -8.65 -7.90
N SER A 87 -11.87 -8.11 -8.51
CA SER A 87 -11.97 -6.97 -9.41
C SER A 87 -12.78 -7.31 -10.66
N ALA A 88 -12.47 -8.44 -11.30
CA ALA A 88 -13.21 -8.94 -12.46
C ALA A 88 -14.68 -9.25 -12.11
N PHE A 89 -14.91 -9.87 -10.95
CA PHE A 89 -16.26 -10.15 -10.45
C PHE A 89 -17.05 -8.87 -10.24
N THR A 90 -16.48 -7.84 -9.63
CA THR A 90 -17.13 -6.54 -9.42
C THR A 90 -17.53 -5.90 -10.75
N VAL A 91 -16.65 -5.89 -11.75
CA VAL A 91 -16.94 -5.37 -13.08
C VAL A 91 -18.09 -6.14 -13.73
N LEU A 92 -18.06 -7.47 -13.64
CA LEU A 92 -19.09 -8.34 -14.20
C LEU A 92 -20.46 -8.08 -13.55
N VAL A 93 -20.51 -7.97 -12.22
CA VAL A 93 -21.76 -7.64 -11.49
C VAL A 93 -22.27 -6.27 -11.92
N LEU A 94 -21.42 -5.24 -12.01
CA LEU A 94 -21.83 -3.89 -12.44
C LEU A 94 -22.36 -3.87 -13.87
N MET A 95 -21.82 -4.72 -14.75
CA MET A 95 -22.36 -4.88 -16.11
C MET A 95 -23.72 -5.59 -16.11
N LEU A 96 -23.89 -6.65 -15.31
CA LEU A 96 -25.16 -7.39 -15.19
C LEU A 96 -26.30 -6.50 -14.67
N ILE A 97 -26.05 -5.67 -13.67
CA ILE A 97 -27.05 -4.72 -13.14
C ILE A 97 -27.18 -3.45 -13.99
N ARG A 98 -26.59 -3.42 -15.18
CA ARG A 98 -26.61 -2.30 -16.14
C ARG A 98 -26.14 -0.94 -15.60
N LYS A 99 -25.39 -0.94 -14.50
CA LYS A 99 -24.75 0.28 -13.97
C LYS A 99 -23.48 0.66 -14.71
N MET A 100 -22.90 -0.29 -15.47
CA MET A 100 -21.73 -0.08 -16.30
C MET A 100 -22.00 -0.62 -17.71
N LYS A 101 -21.68 0.18 -18.73
CA LYS A 101 -21.75 -0.24 -20.13
C LYS A 101 -20.33 -0.28 -20.70
N PHE A 102 -20.03 -1.35 -21.42
CA PHE A 102 -18.80 -1.41 -22.19
C PHE A 102 -18.93 -0.53 -23.42
N SER A 103 -18.26 0.62 -23.43
CA SER A 103 -18.31 1.59 -24.54
C SER A 103 -17.12 1.46 -25.51
N GLY A 104 -16.31 0.43 -25.32
CA GLY A 104 -15.11 0.20 -26.14
C GLY A 104 -13.81 0.31 -25.34
N ILE A 105 -12.70 -0.03 -25.98
CA ILE A 105 -11.36 0.09 -25.39
C ILE A 105 -10.82 1.46 -25.75
N ASN A 106 -10.90 2.37 -24.78
CA ASN A 106 -10.17 3.64 -24.90
C ASN A 106 -8.68 3.36 -24.65
N ARG A 107 -7.83 3.80 -25.57
CA ARG A 107 -6.37 3.72 -25.43
C ARG A 107 -5.85 5.07 -24.93
N PRO A 108 -5.84 5.32 -23.62
CA PRO A 108 -5.22 6.53 -23.11
C PRO A 108 -3.74 6.52 -23.47
N GLY A 109 -3.26 7.63 -24.01
CA GLY A 109 -1.84 7.79 -24.29
C GLY A 109 -1.03 7.45 -23.01
N HIS A 110 0.04 6.71 -23.18
CA HIS A 110 0.95 6.36 -22.06
C HIS A 110 0.38 5.41 -20.97
N THR A 111 -0.57 4.54 -21.34
CA THR A 111 -1.20 3.56 -20.40
C THR A 111 -0.17 2.75 -19.60
N LEU A 112 0.91 2.28 -20.25
CA LEU A 112 1.96 1.52 -19.58
C LEU A 112 2.69 2.34 -18.51
N ILE A 113 2.89 3.64 -18.76
CA ILE A 113 3.54 4.54 -17.78
C ILE A 113 2.64 4.74 -16.57
N TRP A 114 1.33 4.93 -16.77
CA TRP A 114 0.36 5.02 -15.68
C TRP A 114 0.29 3.72 -14.88
N LEU A 115 0.29 2.57 -15.55
CA LEU A 115 0.29 1.27 -14.90
C LEU A 115 1.55 1.09 -14.03
N ALA A 116 2.71 1.45 -14.56
CA ALA A 116 3.98 1.41 -13.82
C ALA A 116 3.95 2.34 -12.60
N ALA A 117 3.42 3.57 -12.74
CA ALA A 117 3.30 4.49 -11.62
C ALA A 117 2.40 3.93 -10.51
N ILE A 118 1.23 3.39 -10.85
CA ILE A 118 0.32 2.75 -9.89
C ILE A 118 1.02 1.56 -9.21
N PHE A 119 1.74 0.74 -9.96
CA PHE A 119 2.47 -0.40 -9.42
C PHE A 119 3.54 0.02 -8.41
N LEU A 120 4.32 1.08 -8.70
CA LEU A 120 5.31 1.62 -7.76
C LEU A 120 4.66 2.16 -6.48
N ASN A 121 3.53 2.87 -6.60
CA ASN A 121 2.78 3.36 -5.46
C ASN A 121 2.30 2.21 -4.55
N VAL A 122 1.71 1.18 -5.15
CA VAL A 122 1.26 -0.01 -4.41
C VAL A 122 2.44 -0.69 -3.71
N LEU A 123 3.57 -0.89 -4.41
CA LEU A 123 4.76 -1.48 -3.78
C LEU A 123 5.27 -0.67 -2.59
N ALA A 124 5.33 0.66 -2.71
CA ALA A 124 5.76 1.54 -1.62
C ALA A 124 4.84 1.42 -0.40
N THR A 125 3.53 1.45 -0.64
CA THR A 125 2.51 1.35 0.41
C THR A 125 2.54 -0.01 1.09
N GLU A 126 2.65 -1.11 0.32
CA GLU A 126 2.75 -2.46 0.84
C GLU A 126 4.03 -2.69 1.66
N LEU A 127 5.15 -2.15 1.18
CA LEU A 127 6.42 -2.23 1.90
C LEU A 127 6.33 -1.54 3.27
N LEU A 128 5.75 -0.34 3.31
CA LEU A 128 5.59 0.42 4.54
C LEU A 128 4.61 -0.27 5.50
N LEU A 129 3.37 -0.49 5.04
CA LEU A 129 2.29 -0.93 5.92
C LEU A 129 2.42 -2.40 6.31
N ARG A 130 2.61 -3.29 5.35
CA ARG A 130 2.65 -4.74 5.61
C ARG A 130 4.06 -5.29 5.76
N GLY A 131 5.00 -4.77 5.00
CA GLY A 131 6.40 -5.18 5.10
C GLY A 131 7.03 -4.76 6.43
N TYR A 132 6.78 -3.53 6.88
CA TYR A 132 7.41 -3.00 8.08
C TYR A 132 6.46 -2.87 9.28
N LEU A 133 5.42 -2.03 9.19
CA LEU A 133 4.56 -1.68 10.32
C LEU A 133 3.76 -2.88 10.86
N PHE A 134 3.12 -3.64 9.97
CA PHE A 134 2.37 -4.81 10.38
C PHE A 134 3.26 -5.79 11.15
N ARG A 135 4.44 -6.12 10.66
CA ARG A 135 5.37 -7.04 11.32
C ARG A 135 5.97 -6.48 12.61
N LEU A 136 6.15 -5.16 12.69
CA LEU A 136 6.58 -4.48 13.91
C LEU A 136 5.54 -4.65 15.02
N TYR A 137 4.28 -4.33 14.73
CA TYR A 137 3.20 -4.40 15.70
C TYR A 137 2.79 -5.84 16.06
N ARG A 138 2.85 -6.76 15.09
CA ARG A 138 2.51 -8.18 15.32
C ARG A 138 3.39 -8.87 16.37
N ARG A 139 4.54 -8.33 16.66
CA ARG A 139 5.40 -8.83 17.77
C ARG A 139 4.82 -8.60 19.15
N TYR A 140 3.98 -7.59 19.30
CA TYR A 140 3.52 -7.11 20.59
C TYR A 140 2.01 -7.22 20.77
N TYR A 141 1.27 -7.29 19.67
CA TYR A 141 -0.20 -7.21 19.68
C TYR A 141 -0.85 -8.32 18.88
N GLY A 142 -2.11 -8.63 19.24
CA GLY A 142 -2.94 -9.59 18.49
C GLY A 142 -3.25 -9.10 17.07
N PHE A 143 -3.54 -10.06 16.17
CA PHE A 143 -3.82 -9.79 14.76
C PHE A 143 -4.90 -8.72 14.55
N ALA A 144 -6.06 -8.85 15.23
CA ALA A 144 -7.18 -7.94 15.03
C ALA A 144 -6.82 -6.47 15.34
N ALA A 145 -6.13 -6.23 16.45
CA ALA A 145 -5.69 -4.88 16.82
C ALA A 145 -4.71 -4.30 15.78
N VAL A 146 -3.78 -5.12 15.31
CA VAL A 146 -2.80 -4.69 14.31
C VAL A 146 -3.48 -4.42 12.97
N ALA A 147 -4.38 -5.30 12.52
CA ALA A 147 -5.12 -5.10 11.28
C ALA A 147 -5.93 -3.79 11.29
N VAL A 148 -6.59 -3.48 12.41
CA VAL A 148 -7.32 -2.21 12.57
C VAL A 148 -6.38 -1.02 12.47
N VAL A 149 -5.26 -1.01 13.20
CA VAL A 149 -4.28 0.10 13.16
C VAL A 149 -3.73 0.30 11.75
N ILE A 150 -3.29 -0.77 11.09
CA ILE A 150 -2.75 -0.70 9.71
C ILE A 150 -3.81 -0.20 8.73
N THR A 151 -5.06 -0.60 8.92
CA THR A 151 -6.17 -0.15 8.06
C THR A 151 -6.46 1.33 8.25
N LEU A 152 -6.45 1.83 9.48
CA LEU A 152 -6.60 3.25 9.76
C LEU A 152 -5.45 4.08 9.16
N LEU A 153 -4.21 3.60 9.28
CA LEU A 153 -3.04 4.23 8.64
C LEU A 153 -3.16 4.24 7.11
N TYR A 154 -3.65 3.16 6.51
CA TYR A 154 -3.89 3.10 5.07
C TYR A 154 -4.92 4.13 4.60
N ILE A 155 -6.01 4.31 5.35
CA ILE A 155 -7.02 5.33 5.08
C ILE A 155 -6.43 6.73 5.21
N SER A 156 -5.60 6.99 6.22
CA SER A 156 -5.00 8.31 6.42
C SER A 156 -4.05 8.71 5.29
N LEU A 157 -3.42 7.74 4.60
CA LEU A 157 -2.63 7.99 3.38
C LEU A 157 -3.47 8.42 2.17
N ASN A 158 -4.80 8.23 2.25
CA ASN A 158 -5.73 8.51 1.16
C ASN A 158 -6.83 9.49 1.58
N PRO A 159 -6.52 10.76 1.94
CA PRO A 159 -7.49 11.70 2.50
C PRO A 159 -8.67 12.02 1.56
N GLY A 160 -8.49 11.81 0.25
CA GLY A 160 -9.54 12.00 -0.76
C GLY A 160 -10.67 10.96 -0.74
N ILE A 161 -10.51 9.90 0.03
CA ILE A 161 -11.42 8.74 0.08
C ILE A 161 -12.83 9.13 0.49
N PHE A 162 -12.96 10.08 1.43
CA PHE A 162 -14.26 10.52 1.96
C PHE A 162 -15.04 11.43 1.01
N LYS A 163 -14.42 11.95 -0.06
CA LYS A 163 -15.08 12.79 -1.07
C LYS A 163 -16.09 12.00 -1.91
N HIS A 164 -16.00 10.69 -1.94
CA HIS A 164 -16.84 9.80 -2.75
C HIS A 164 -17.90 9.06 -1.95
N GLY A 165 -18.23 9.53 -0.74
CA GLY A 165 -19.22 8.92 0.15
C GLY A 165 -18.67 7.79 1.01
N ILE A 166 -19.54 7.15 1.79
CA ILE A 166 -19.15 6.17 2.84
C ILE A 166 -18.82 4.76 2.27
N ILE A 167 -19.35 4.43 1.10
CA ILE A 167 -19.15 3.12 0.47
C ILE A 167 -17.69 2.89 0.09
N TYR A 168 -17.01 3.93 -0.37
CA TYR A 168 -15.63 3.85 -0.81
C TYR A 168 -14.66 3.57 0.35
N PRO A 169 -14.71 4.29 1.48
CA PRO A 169 -13.96 3.92 2.69
C PRO A 169 -14.26 2.52 3.20
N ALA A 170 -15.54 2.11 3.22
CA ALA A 170 -15.93 0.78 3.69
C ALA A 170 -15.32 -0.34 2.82
N ASN A 171 -15.30 -0.18 1.51
CA ASN A 171 -14.67 -1.12 0.58
C ASN A 171 -13.14 -1.17 0.79
N MET A 172 -12.51 -0.02 1.00
CA MET A 172 -11.08 0.04 1.33
C MET A 172 -10.75 -0.63 2.66
N LEU A 173 -11.57 -0.45 3.70
CA LEU A 173 -11.45 -1.14 4.97
C LEU A 173 -11.43 -2.65 4.77
N LEU A 174 -12.42 -3.17 4.04
CA LEU A 174 -12.57 -4.60 3.78
C LEU A 174 -11.37 -5.16 3.00
N ASN A 175 -11.00 -4.50 1.91
CA ASN A 175 -9.86 -4.91 1.09
C ASN A 175 -8.55 -4.92 1.89
N ASN A 176 -8.30 -3.87 2.68
CA ASN A 176 -7.09 -3.79 3.47
C ASN A 176 -7.05 -4.85 4.58
N PHE A 177 -8.21 -5.16 5.19
CA PHE A 177 -8.31 -6.23 6.17
C PHE A 177 -7.98 -7.61 5.54
N ILE A 178 -8.52 -7.91 4.36
CA ILE A 178 -8.19 -9.13 3.59
C ILE A 178 -6.69 -9.20 3.29
N LEU A 179 -6.08 -8.08 2.90
CA LEU A 179 -4.65 -8.03 2.63
C LEU A 179 -3.79 -8.22 3.90
N CYS A 180 -4.28 -7.75 5.07
CA CYS A 180 -3.64 -8.05 6.36
C CYS A 180 -3.72 -9.55 6.70
N LEU A 181 -4.86 -10.20 6.43
CA LEU A 181 -5.01 -11.66 6.57
C LEU A 181 -3.99 -12.40 5.68
N LEU A 182 -3.89 -12.03 4.42
CA LEU A 182 -2.90 -12.62 3.52
C LEU A 182 -1.46 -12.44 4.01
N ALA A 183 -1.14 -11.26 4.57
CA ALA A 183 0.18 -10.98 5.12
C ALA A 183 0.50 -11.78 6.40
N GLU A 184 -0.51 -12.19 7.16
CA GLU A 184 -0.35 -13.05 8.34
C GLU A 184 0.03 -14.48 7.95
N TYR A 185 -0.56 -15.00 6.87
CA TYR A 185 -0.37 -16.38 6.42
C TYR A 185 0.74 -16.57 5.38
N SER A 186 1.41 -15.49 4.95
CA SER A 186 2.55 -15.55 4.02
C SER A 186 3.89 -15.47 4.76
#